data_018d24e1a77c37e96c75bf6d4e4f82fb
#
_entry.id   018d24e1a77c37e96c75bf6d4e4f82fb
#
_cell.length_a   1.000
_cell.length_b   1.000
_cell.length_c   1.000
_cell.angle_alpha   90.00
_cell.angle_beta   90.00
_cell.angle_gamma   90.00
#
_symmetry.space_group_name_H-M   'P 1'
#
loop_
_entity.id
_entity.type
_entity.pdbx_description
1 polymer ?
#
loop_
_entity_poly.entity_id
_entity_poly.type
_entity_poly.pdbx_seq_one_letter_code
_entity_poly.pdbx_strand_id
1 'polypeptide(L)'
;MTPTVDAYRYEFDSGDPLLDNPKPTTTESYSSIGKQQELATASVYAEDDWSVTHWLKANIGLRYSLYAVTDKTYHSIEPRASLRFLLTPKMALKLSYSLMSQGIHMLSSSNITMPSNLWVPVTKDVPLMRGNQYAAGFTYEPFNGIEFSVEGYYKTIDNIIQYRNGATYMAFVKKKSTFDSDSWFSSSLDDSGTVYEITNTTDDWQSLVVCGKGRSYGVEFMAQKKFGKVNGWVSYTWSKSFRTFDRPGEEINGGEEFFDPTDRRHNFNATMFYKFHKHWTLSASWTYQSGRRGNLPITAITTGNPMTNLDSGASYFKDVALTMTYKCPNSYKLPDIHHLDIGITYNTKHRRHGESEVNLSIYNLYNQKNVSYAFIGFNETPEGVMYKLKGVCIFPFMPSISYKFIF
;
A
#
# COMPACT_ATOMS: atom_id res chain seq x y z
N MET A 1 -10.11 25.56 6.66
CA MET A 1 -8.66 25.82 6.54
C MET A 1 -8.16 24.93 5.43
N THR A 2 -7.87 25.48 4.27
CA THR A 2 -7.24 24.78 3.15
C THR A 2 -5.75 24.62 3.47
N PRO A 3 -5.17 23.43 3.46
CA PRO A 3 -3.73 23.29 3.65
C PRO A 3 -3.02 23.84 2.41
N THR A 4 -2.23 24.88 2.60
CA THR A 4 -1.25 25.31 1.61
C THR A 4 -0.06 24.38 1.68
N VAL A 5 0.23 23.70 0.58
CA VAL A 5 1.47 22.91 0.44
C VAL A 5 2.51 23.85 -0.18
N ASP A 6 3.46 24.30 0.63
CA ASP A 6 4.64 25.00 0.13
C ASP A 6 5.54 23.96 -0.58
N ALA A 7 5.60 24.06 -1.90
CA ALA A 7 6.52 23.25 -2.69
C ALA A 7 7.93 23.85 -2.58
N TYR A 8 8.81 23.22 -1.82
CA TYR A 8 10.23 23.58 -1.79
C TYR A 8 10.90 23.13 -3.08
N ARG A 9 11.41 24.09 -3.83
CA ARG A 9 12.24 23.84 -5.01
C ARG A 9 13.69 23.68 -4.53
N TYR A 10 14.29 22.51 -4.75
CA TYR A 10 15.73 22.35 -4.60
C TYR A 10 16.43 22.89 -5.85
N GLU A 11 17.18 23.97 -5.70
CA GLU A 11 18.11 24.44 -6.74
C GLU A 11 19.32 23.51 -6.73
N PHE A 12 19.54 22.78 -7.82
CA PHE A 12 20.81 22.14 -8.10
C PHE A 12 21.68 23.17 -8.84
N ASP A 13 22.63 23.73 -8.16
CA ASP A 13 23.72 24.49 -8.79
C ASP A 13 24.67 23.46 -9.42
N SER A 14 24.57 23.28 -10.72
CA SER A 14 25.42 22.35 -11.46
C SER A 14 26.79 22.94 -11.80
N GLY A 15 26.97 24.23 -11.59
CA GLY A 15 28.19 24.97 -12.02
C GLY A 15 28.40 24.99 -13.53
N ASP A 16 27.42 24.52 -14.32
CA ASP A 16 27.48 24.50 -15.78
C ASP A 16 26.75 25.74 -16.34
N PRO A 17 27.45 26.69 -16.96
CA PRO A 17 26.86 27.93 -17.48
C PRO A 17 25.86 27.69 -18.63
N LEU A 18 25.79 26.48 -19.20
CA LEU A 18 24.82 26.11 -20.23
C LEU A 18 23.48 25.63 -19.64
N LEU A 19 23.42 25.39 -18.33
CA LEU A 19 22.21 24.96 -17.60
C LEU A 19 21.68 26.03 -16.65
N ASP A 20 22.16 27.26 -16.75
CA ASP A 20 21.66 28.40 -15.98
C ASP A 20 20.20 28.69 -16.37
N ASN A 21 19.27 28.03 -15.70
CA ASN A 21 17.85 28.37 -15.82
C ASN A 21 17.60 29.69 -15.09
N PRO A 22 17.01 30.68 -15.75
CA PRO A 22 16.68 31.97 -15.12
C PRO A 22 15.76 31.69 -13.90
N LYS A 23 16.12 32.28 -12.77
CA LYS A 23 15.34 32.22 -11.53
C LYS A 23 13.90 32.69 -11.80
N PRO A 24 12.88 31.88 -11.53
CA PRO A 24 11.51 32.39 -11.62
C PRO A 24 11.31 33.48 -10.55
N THR A 25 10.96 34.65 -10.99
CA THR A 25 10.74 35.85 -10.14
C THR A 25 9.36 35.88 -9.48
N THR A 26 8.54 34.89 -9.69
CA THR A 26 7.20 34.78 -9.09
C THR A 26 7.06 33.54 -8.25
N THR A 27 6.83 33.74 -6.97
CA THR A 27 6.37 32.69 -6.05
C THR A 27 4.89 32.43 -6.38
N GLU A 28 4.61 31.46 -7.24
CA GLU A 28 3.25 31.02 -7.42
C GLU A 28 2.87 30.08 -6.29
N SER A 29 1.93 30.50 -5.47
CA SER A 29 1.32 29.64 -4.47
C SER A 29 0.39 28.66 -5.18
N TYR A 30 0.79 27.41 -5.27
CA TYR A 30 -0.08 26.35 -5.75
C TYR A 30 -1.11 26.01 -4.68
N SER A 31 -2.35 26.44 -4.87
CA SER A 31 -3.46 25.88 -4.12
C SER A 31 -3.69 24.44 -4.61
N SER A 32 -3.86 23.48 -3.71
CA SER A 32 -4.26 22.12 -4.07
C SER A 32 -5.62 22.18 -4.78
N ILE A 33 -5.61 22.02 -6.10
CA ILE A 33 -6.80 22.10 -6.96
C ILE A 33 -7.46 20.72 -6.98
N GLY A 34 -7.83 20.18 -5.83
CA GLY A 34 -8.66 18.99 -5.75
C GLY A 34 -10.08 19.40 -5.37
N LYS A 35 -11.08 18.95 -6.11
CA LYS A 35 -12.46 19.03 -5.62
C LYS A 35 -12.54 18.25 -4.33
N GLN A 36 -12.98 18.91 -3.27
CA GLN A 36 -13.30 18.25 -2.02
C GLN A 36 -14.41 17.23 -2.29
N GLN A 37 -14.14 15.97 -1.98
CA GLN A 37 -15.13 14.90 -2.08
C GLN A 37 -15.55 14.51 -0.68
N GLU A 38 -16.85 14.44 -0.46
CA GLU A 38 -17.43 14.11 0.83
C GLU A 38 -18.09 12.74 0.76
N LEU A 39 -17.83 11.92 1.76
CA LEU A 39 -18.51 10.64 1.98
C LEU A 39 -19.08 10.62 3.38
N ALA A 40 -20.41 10.56 3.49
CA ALA A 40 -21.10 10.28 4.74
C ALA A 40 -21.48 8.81 4.83
N THR A 41 -21.21 8.17 5.97
CA THR A 41 -21.56 6.77 6.20
C THR A 41 -22.41 6.65 7.45
N ALA A 42 -23.54 5.95 7.32
CA ALA A 42 -24.41 5.57 8.44
C ALA A 42 -24.66 4.06 8.41
N SER A 43 -24.65 3.42 9.57
CA SER A 43 -24.87 1.98 9.64
C SER A 43 -25.69 1.61 10.86
N VAL A 44 -26.54 0.61 10.69
CA VAL A 44 -27.26 -0.06 11.79
C VAL A 44 -26.96 -1.55 11.69
N TYR A 45 -26.79 -2.21 12.83
CA TYR A 45 -26.53 -3.64 12.87
C TYR A 45 -27.27 -4.31 14.01
N ALA A 46 -27.56 -5.59 13.83
CA ALA A 46 -28.05 -6.48 14.84
C ALA A 46 -27.24 -7.79 14.77
N GLU A 47 -26.90 -8.32 15.93
CA GLU A 47 -26.10 -9.53 16.06
C GLU A 47 -26.58 -10.34 17.26
N ASP A 48 -26.63 -11.66 17.12
CA ASP A 48 -27.03 -12.58 18.18
C ASP A 48 -26.05 -13.73 18.31
N ASP A 49 -25.64 -14.00 19.56
CA ASP A 49 -24.75 -15.09 19.94
C ASP A 49 -25.54 -16.23 20.58
N TRP A 50 -25.70 -17.31 19.84
CA TRP A 50 -26.51 -18.47 20.21
C TRP A 50 -25.67 -19.62 20.73
N SER A 51 -25.89 -20.03 21.97
CA SER A 51 -25.45 -21.32 22.50
C SER A 51 -26.52 -22.38 22.18
N VAL A 52 -26.51 -22.90 20.93
CA VAL A 52 -27.51 -23.86 20.44
C VAL A 52 -27.47 -25.15 21.26
N THR A 53 -26.26 -25.62 21.55
CA THR A 53 -25.99 -26.77 22.43
C THR A 53 -24.67 -26.53 23.19
N HIS A 54 -24.30 -27.41 24.10
CA HIS A 54 -23.02 -27.33 24.81
C HIS A 54 -21.80 -27.45 23.87
N TRP A 55 -21.95 -28.07 22.70
CA TRP A 55 -20.90 -28.26 21.70
C TRP A 55 -21.03 -27.35 20.48
N LEU A 56 -22.17 -26.67 20.29
CA LEU A 56 -22.44 -25.80 19.14
C LEU A 56 -22.81 -24.38 19.58
N LYS A 57 -22.00 -23.43 19.15
CA LYS A 57 -22.33 -22.01 19.21
C LYS A 57 -22.44 -21.43 17.81
N ALA A 58 -23.42 -20.58 17.60
CA ALA A 58 -23.65 -19.85 16.37
C ALA A 58 -23.65 -18.35 16.69
N ASN A 59 -23.02 -17.57 15.84
CA ASN A 59 -23.16 -16.12 15.82
C ASN A 59 -23.71 -15.73 14.47
N ILE A 60 -24.79 -14.97 14.43
CA ILE A 60 -25.44 -14.50 13.22
C ILE A 60 -25.66 -13.00 13.35
N GLY A 61 -25.24 -12.25 12.36
CA GLY A 61 -25.36 -10.81 12.35
C GLY A 61 -25.77 -10.28 10.98
N LEU A 62 -26.45 -9.15 11.00
CA LEU A 62 -26.82 -8.40 9.81
C LEU A 62 -26.49 -6.93 10.05
N ARG A 63 -25.75 -6.33 9.13
CA ARG A 63 -25.49 -4.90 9.11
C ARG A 63 -26.09 -4.30 7.84
N TYR A 64 -26.78 -3.18 7.99
CA TYR A 64 -27.21 -2.35 6.90
C TYR A 64 -26.42 -1.06 6.93
N SER A 65 -25.80 -0.70 5.80
CA SER A 65 -24.95 0.46 5.67
C SER A 65 -25.40 1.34 4.51
N LEU A 66 -25.38 2.66 4.76
CA LEU A 66 -25.62 3.71 3.77
C LEU A 66 -24.28 4.44 3.53
N TYR A 67 -23.96 4.70 2.27
CA TYR A 67 -22.81 5.49 1.85
C TYR A 67 -23.32 6.60 0.93
N ALA A 68 -23.41 7.82 1.45
CA ALA A 68 -23.90 8.97 0.71
C ALA A 68 -22.73 9.80 0.18
N VAL A 69 -22.70 9.99 -1.12
CA VAL A 69 -21.81 10.91 -1.84
C VAL A 69 -22.65 11.96 -2.55
N THR A 70 -22.06 13.01 -3.07
CA THR A 70 -22.74 14.18 -3.63
C THR A 70 -23.90 13.83 -4.59
N ASP A 71 -23.67 12.85 -5.48
CA ASP A 71 -24.61 12.54 -6.56
C ASP A 71 -25.30 11.17 -6.43
N LYS A 72 -24.96 10.39 -5.38
CA LYS A 72 -25.46 9.02 -5.25
C LYS A 72 -25.42 8.52 -3.82
N THR A 73 -26.42 7.70 -3.46
CA THR A 73 -26.42 6.94 -2.21
C THR A 73 -26.35 5.46 -2.52
N TYR A 74 -25.40 4.79 -1.90
CA TYR A 74 -25.23 3.35 -1.97
C TYR A 74 -25.80 2.69 -0.73
N HIS A 75 -26.44 1.54 -0.94
CA HIS A 75 -27.01 0.70 0.11
C HIS A 75 -26.28 -0.63 0.14
N SER A 76 -25.95 -1.10 1.32
CA SER A 76 -25.32 -2.40 1.51
C SER A 76 -25.99 -3.17 2.63
N ILE A 77 -26.32 -4.44 2.35
CA ILE A 77 -26.76 -5.43 3.34
C ILE A 77 -25.57 -6.39 3.52
N GLU A 78 -25.08 -6.51 4.74
CA GLU A 78 -23.82 -7.19 5.07
C GLU A 78 -24.09 -8.30 6.10
N PRO A 79 -24.56 -9.50 5.64
CA PRO A 79 -24.72 -10.65 6.49
C PRO A 79 -23.39 -11.20 6.95
N ARG A 80 -23.35 -11.69 8.18
CA ARG A 80 -22.26 -12.44 8.76
C ARG A 80 -22.78 -13.62 9.54
N ALA A 81 -22.08 -14.74 9.47
CA ALA A 81 -22.41 -15.93 10.24
C ALA A 81 -21.14 -16.66 10.65
N SER A 82 -21.07 -17.13 11.86
CA SER A 82 -20.04 -18.04 12.29
C SER A 82 -20.59 -19.19 13.14
N LEU A 83 -20.03 -20.37 12.94
CA LEU A 83 -20.36 -21.58 13.69
C LEU A 83 -19.09 -22.06 14.38
N ARG A 84 -19.20 -22.38 15.65
CA ARG A 84 -18.14 -22.99 16.43
C ARG A 84 -18.61 -24.33 16.96
N PHE A 85 -17.95 -25.38 16.54
CA PHE A 85 -18.17 -26.77 16.98
C PHE A 85 -17.09 -27.14 17.99
N LEU A 86 -17.46 -27.42 19.21
CA LEU A 86 -16.58 -27.94 20.25
C LEU A 86 -16.54 -29.47 20.11
N LEU A 87 -15.51 -29.98 19.43
CA LEU A 87 -15.35 -31.43 19.17
C LEU A 87 -14.97 -32.19 20.45
N THR A 88 -14.11 -31.58 21.24
CA THR A 88 -13.72 -32.00 22.61
C THR A 88 -13.47 -30.75 23.46
N PRO A 89 -13.30 -30.87 24.78
CA PRO A 89 -12.92 -29.71 25.63
C PRO A 89 -11.63 -28.99 25.18
N LYS A 90 -10.83 -29.65 24.33
CA LYS A 90 -9.54 -29.16 23.84
C LYS A 90 -9.50 -28.86 22.35
N MET A 91 -10.56 -29.17 21.60
CA MET A 91 -10.58 -29.07 20.14
C MET A 91 -11.86 -28.36 19.69
N ALA A 92 -11.69 -27.36 18.82
CA ALA A 92 -12.82 -26.67 18.21
C ALA A 92 -12.61 -26.49 16.70
N LEU A 93 -13.71 -26.65 15.96
CA LEU A 93 -13.81 -26.28 14.55
C LEU A 93 -14.63 -25.00 14.44
N LYS A 94 -14.18 -24.05 13.64
CA LYS A 94 -14.88 -22.80 13.36
C LYS A 94 -15.10 -22.64 11.87
N LEU A 95 -16.32 -22.29 11.48
CA LEU A 95 -16.66 -21.92 10.11
C LEU A 95 -17.20 -20.50 10.14
N SER A 96 -16.83 -19.67 9.17
CA SER A 96 -17.35 -18.30 9.10
C SER A 96 -17.56 -17.86 7.67
N TYR A 97 -18.58 -17.01 7.50
CA TYR A 97 -18.88 -16.27 6.31
C TYR A 97 -19.16 -14.81 6.66
N SER A 98 -18.66 -13.89 5.84
CA SER A 98 -19.00 -12.48 5.95
C SER A 98 -19.04 -11.82 4.58
N LEU A 99 -20.04 -10.97 4.36
CA LEU A 99 -20.06 -9.98 3.29
C LEU A 99 -19.79 -8.62 3.90
N MET A 100 -18.88 -7.87 3.28
CA MET A 100 -18.47 -6.56 3.75
C MET A 100 -18.45 -5.58 2.58
N SER A 101 -18.75 -4.32 2.86
CA SER A 101 -18.65 -3.24 1.87
C SER A 101 -17.76 -2.12 2.37
N GLN A 102 -17.11 -1.44 1.45
CA GLN A 102 -16.22 -0.33 1.75
C GLN A 102 -16.44 0.83 0.77
N GLY A 103 -16.67 2.03 1.33
CA GLY A 103 -16.90 3.25 0.57
C GLY A 103 -15.65 4.07 0.26
N ILE A 104 -14.47 3.58 0.62
CA ILE A 104 -13.19 4.23 0.35
C ILE A 104 -12.27 3.23 -0.32
N HIS A 105 -11.68 3.61 -1.46
CA HIS A 105 -10.75 2.79 -2.20
C HIS A 105 -9.32 3.26 -2.00
N MET A 106 -8.39 2.33 -1.92
CA MET A 106 -6.96 2.63 -2.00
C MET A 106 -6.49 2.47 -3.45
N LEU A 107 -6.11 3.57 -4.06
CA LEU A 107 -5.55 3.62 -5.40
C LEU A 107 -4.03 3.61 -5.30
N SER A 108 -3.42 2.53 -5.76
CA SER A 108 -1.97 2.31 -5.73
C SER A 108 -1.38 2.44 -7.12
N SER A 109 -0.22 3.07 -7.22
CA SER A 109 0.53 3.16 -8.48
C SER A 109 1.11 1.82 -8.96
N SER A 110 1.12 0.80 -8.12
CA SER A 110 1.69 -0.54 -8.40
C SER A 110 3.17 -0.54 -8.84
N ASN A 111 3.84 0.60 -8.83
CA ASN A 111 5.25 0.72 -9.21
C ASN A 111 6.18 0.22 -8.10
N ILE A 112 7.37 -0.25 -8.49
CA ILE A 112 8.43 -0.63 -7.53
C ILE A 112 9.04 0.58 -6.81
N THR A 113 8.83 1.79 -7.35
CA THR A 113 9.27 3.07 -6.77
C THR A 113 8.55 3.34 -5.45
N MET A 114 8.80 4.50 -4.87
CA MET A 114 8.14 4.92 -3.62
C MET A 114 6.61 4.77 -3.77
N PRO A 115 5.96 3.97 -2.91
CA PRO A 115 4.52 3.76 -3.01
C PRO A 115 3.78 5.07 -2.67
N SER A 116 3.11 5.62 -3.66
CA SER A 116 2.14 6.70 -3.47
C SER A 116 0.74 6.10 -3.50
N ASN A 117 0.14 5.91 -2.33
CA ASN A 117 -1.23 5.42 -2.22
C ASN A 117 -2.16 6.62 -2.00
N LEU A 118 -3.19 6.70 -2.82
CA LEU A 118 -4.24 7.69 -2.70
C LEU A 118 -5.51 7.02 -2.19
N TRP A 119 -6.14 7.58 -1.17
CA TRP A 119 -7.44 7.14 -0.70
C TRP A 119 -8.52 7.99 -1.36
N VAL A 120 -9.41 7.34 -2.11
CA VAL A 120 -10.49 7.99 -2.85
C VAL A 120 -11.86 7.41 -2.43
N PRO A 121 -12.89 8.24 -2.27
CA PRO A 121 -14.22 7.76 -1.95
C PRO A 121 -14.90 7.14 -3.18
N VAL A 122 -15.95 6.37 -2.95
CA VAL A 122 -16.90 5.99 -3.98
C VAL A 122 -17.54 7.24 -4.59
N THR A 123 -17.91 7.15 -5.86
CA THR A 123 -18.62 8.22 -6.58
C THR A 123 -19.77 7.59 -7.39
N LYS A 124 -20.47 8.36 -8.21
CA LYS A 124 -21.48 7.75 -9.09
C LYS A 124 -20.86 6.76 -10.10
N ASP A 125 -19.62 7.00 -10.52
CA ASP A 125 -18.90 6.22 -11.56
C ASP A 125 -17.98 5.17 -10.95
N VAL A 126 -17.51 5.38 -9.72
CA VAL A 126 -16.69 4.42 -8.96
C VAL A 126 -17.56 3.73 -7.90
N PRO A 127 -18.00 2.50 -8.16
CA PRO A 127 -18.97 1.82 -7.32
C PRO A 127 -18.39 1.34 -5.99
N LEU A 128 -19.29 1.02 -5.06
CA LEU A 128 -18.96 0.46 -3.74
C LEU A 128 -18.19 -0.86 -3.88
N MET A 129 -17.06 -0.97 -3.21
CA MET A 129 -16.31 -2.21 -3.13
C MET A 129 -17.04 -3.21 -2.21
N ARG A 130 -17.16 -4.46 -2.66
CA ARG A 130 -17.81 -5.55 -1.90
C ARG A 130 -16.90 -6.75 -1.83
N GLY A 131 -16.81 -7.34 -0.63
CA GLY A 131 -15.98 -8.52 -0.40
C GLY A 131 -16.76 -9.63 0.29
N ASN A 132 -16.70 -10.84 -0.26
CA ASN A 132 -17.15 -12.07 0.39
C ASN A 132 -15.94 -12.79 0.96
N GLN A 133 -16.04 -13.25 2.19
CA GLN A 133 -15.01 -14.04 2.84
C GLN A 133 -15.61 -15.30 3.46
N TYR A 134 -14.99 -16.42 3.16
CA TYR A 134 -15.25 -17.73 3.75
C TYR A 134 -14.00 -18.15 4.50
N ALA A 135 -14.14 -18.65 5.72
CA ALA A 135 -13.02 -19.19 6.47
C ALA A 135 -13.44 -20.45 7.24
N ALA A 136 -12.47 -21.37 7.36
CA ALA A 136 -12.59 -22.58 8.16
C ALA A 136 -11.33 -22.73 9.01
N GLY A 137 -11.50 -22.82 10.33
CA GLY A 137 -10.40 -22.88 11.28
C GLY A 137 -10.56 -24.07 12.25
N PHE A 138 -9.43 -24.65 12.63
CA PHE A 138 -9.33 -25.67 13.64
C PHE A 138 -8.39 -25.21 14.74
N THR A 139 -8.81 -25.32 15.99
CA THR A 139 -8.01 -24.96 17.18
C THR A 139 -7.85 -26.16 18.08
N TYR A 140 -6.64 -26.37 18.58
CA TYR A 140 -6.29 -27.43 19.51
C TYR A 140 -5.47 -26.91 20.69
N GLU A 141 -5.96 -27.12 21.91
CA GLU A 141 -5.31 -26.77 23.17
C GLU A 141 -4.93 -28.06 23.95
N PRO A 142 -3.78 -28.73 23.62
CA PRO A 142 -3.38 -29.97 24.29
C PRO A 142 -3.14 -29.80 25.79
N PHE A 143 -2.55 -28.68 26.18
CA PHE A 143 -2.22 -28.32 27.56
C PHE A 143 -2.73 -26.89 27.83
N ASN A 144 -3.08 -26.63 29.08
CA ASN A 144 -3.52 -25.29 29.47
C ASN A 144 -2.49 -24.23 29.09
N GLY A 145 -2.90 -23.31 28.25
CA GLY A 145 -2.10 -22.18 27.74
C GLY A 145 -1.14 -22.50 26.59
N ILE A 146 -1.22 -23.70 25.98
CA ILE A 146 -0.56 -23.99 24.70
C ILE A 146 -1.65 -24.25 23.66
N GLU A 147 -1.74 -23.39 22.67
CA GLU A 147 -2.75 -23.40 21.62
C GLU A 147 -2.11 -23.50 20.24
N PHE A 148 -2.65 -24.36 19.42
CA PHE A 148 -2.35 -24.47 18.00
C PHE A 148 -3.61 -24.17 17.20
N SER A 149 -3.49 -23.35 16.18
CA SER A 149 -4.58 -23.12 15.25
C SER A 149 -4.12 -23.18 13.80
N VAL A 150 -5.02 -23.66 12.95
CA VAL A 150 -4.89 -23.58 11.49
C VAL A 150 -6.19 -23.02 10.94
N GLU A 151 -6.09 -22.05 10.06
CA GLU A 151 -7.23 -21.44 9.40
C GLU A 151 -6.98 -21.32 7.90
N GLY A 152 -7.92 -21.80 7.10
CA GLY A 152 -7.96 -21.56 5.67
C GLY A 152 -9.02 -20.55 5.32
N TYR A 153 -8.73 -19.66 4.38
CA TYR A 153 -9.69 -18.66 3.92
C TYR A 153 -9.72 -18.55 2.40
N TYR A 154 -10.88 -18.13 1.90
CA TYR A 154 -11.09 -17.74 0.51
C TYR A 154 -11.89 -16.43 0.48
N LYS A 155 -11.38 -15.42 -0.23
CA LYS A 155 -11.97 -14.09 -0.33
C LYS A 155 -12.12 -13.67 -1.78
N THR A 156 -13.28 -13.16 -2.14
CA THR A 156 -13.53 -12.47 -3.42
C THR A 156 -13.87 -11.02 -3.15
N ILE A 157 -13.44 -10.13 -4.02
CA ILE A 157 -13.71 -8.71 -3.91
C ILE A 157 -14.18 -8.22 -5.29
N ASP A 158 -15.30 -7.52 -5.32
CA ASP A 158 -15.82 -6.85 -6.51
C ASP A 158 -15.56 -5.35 -6.41
N ASN A 159 -15.41 -4.72 -7.58
CA ASN A 159 -15.20 -3.28 -7.74
C ASN A 159 -13.92 -2.76 -7.07
N ILE A 160 -12.83 -3.52 -7.12
CA ILE A 160 -11.50 -2.96 -6.85
C ILE A 160 -11.14 -2.00 -7.97
N ILE A 161 -10.37 -0.96 -7.65
CA ILE A 161 -9.94 0.01 -8.66
C ILE A 161 -8.43 -0.03 -8.89
N GLN A 162 -8.04 0.34 -10.10
CA GLN A 162 -6.64 0.50 -10.51
C GLN A 162 -6.55 1.57 -11.60
N TYR A 163 -5.38 2.21 -11.74
CA TYR A 163 -5.13 3.09 -12.88
C TYR A 163 -5.19 2.32 -14.21
N ARG A 164 -5.77 2.95 -15.23
CA ARG A 164 -5.70 2.48 -16.61
C ARG A 164 -4.24 2.33 -17.05
N ASN A 165 -4.00 1.50 -18.07
CA ASN A 165 -2.67 1.41 -18.66
C ASN A 165 -2.19 2.79 -19.13
N GLY A 166 -0.99 3.19 -18.66
CA GLY A 166 -0.39 4.48 -18.99
C GLY A 166 -0.91 5.68 -18.15
N ALA A 167 -1.95 5.51 -17.33
CA ALA A 167 -2.41 6.56 -16.44
C ALA A 167 -1.60 6.59 -15.14
N THR A 168 -1.39 7.79 -14.60
CA THR A 168 -0.74 8.01 -13.32
C THR A 168 -1.32 9.24 -12.65
N TYR A 169 -1.27 9.27 -11.32
CA TYR A 169 -1.67 10.46 -10.53
C TYR A 169 -0.63 11.58 -10.57
N MET A 170 0.55 11.35 -11.11
CA MET A 170 1.56 12.41 -11.18
C MET A 170 1.08 13.54 -12.08
N ALA A 171 0.97 14.75 -11.51
CA ALA A 171 0.74 15.96 -12.27
C ALA A 171 1.94 16.18 -13.20
N PHE A 172 1.69 16.20 -14.50
CA PHE A 172 2.70 16.58 -15.46
C PHE A 172 2.66 18.11 -15.63
N VAL A 173 3.79 18.74 -15.38
CA VAL A 173 3.96 20.15 -15.71
C VAL A 173 4.18 20.23 -17.22
N LYS A 174 3.18 20.70 -17.93
CA LYS A 174 3.30 20.94 -19.36
C LYS A 174 3.77 22.37 -19.59
N LYS A 175 4.87 22.54 -20.28
CA LYS A 175 5.31 23.86 -20.73
C LYS A 175 4.29 24.38 -21.75
N LYS A 176 3.52 25.39 -21.39
CA LYS A 176 2.64 26.07 -22.36
C LYS A 176 3.51 26.93 -23.24
N SER A 177 3.79 26.46 -24.45
CA SER A 177 4.31 27.31 -25.50
C SER A 177 3.15 28.21 -25.94
N THR A 178 3.20 29.49 -25.60
CA THR A 178 2.35 30.50 -26.23
C THR A 178 2.84 30.68 -27.69
N PHE A 179 2.41 29.76 -28.54
CA PHE A 179 2.51 29.98 -29.96
C PHE A 179 1.33 30.89 -30.32
N ASP A 180 1.58 32.21 -30.33
CA ASP A 180 0.68 33.14 -30.93
C ASP A 180 0.85 32.99 -32.44
N SER A 181 -0.19 32.56 -33.13
CA SER A 181 -0.18 32.26 -34.56
C SER A 181 0.09 33.46 -35.45
N ASP A 182 0.19 34.66 -34.90
CA ASP A 182 0.34 35.90 -35.67
C ASP A 182 1.78 36.47 -35.68
N SER A 183 2.74 35.84 -35.02
CA SER A 183 4.14 36.28 -35.02
C SER A 183 5.07 35.32 -35.79
N TRP A 184 4.85 35.14 -37.06
CA TRP A 184 5.78 34.41 -37.95
C TRP A 184 7.18 35.08 -38.03
N PHE A 185 7.40 36.28 -37.49
CA PHE A 185 8.63 37.05 -37.76
C PHE A 185 9.26 37.75 -36.57
N SER A 186 9.29 37.17 -35.38
CA SER A 186 10.19 37.66 -34.34
C SER A 186 11.05 36.58 -33.74
N SER A 187 12.24 36.43 -34.30
CA SER A 187 13.35 35.70 -33.73
C SER A 187 14.02 36.52 -32.63
N SER A 188 13.29 36.92 -31.63
CA SER A 188 13.85 37.36 -30.37
C SER A 188 13.50 36.33 -29.32
N LEU A 189 14.51 35.61 -28.87
CA LEU A 189 14.46 34.83 -27.65
C LEU A 189 14.23 35.83 -26.49
N ASP A 190 12.99 36.27 -26.34
CA ASP A 190 12.60 37.05 -25.18
C ASP A 190 12.22 36.08 -24.08
N ASP A 191 13.07 36.08 -23.05
CA ASP A 191 13.11 35.18 -21.92
C ASP A 191 11.99 35.44 -20.89
N SER A 192 11.00 36.23 -21.29
CA SER A 192 9.89 36.61 -20.44
C SER A 192 8.66 35.77 -20.68
N GLY A 193 8.47 34.78 -19.84
CA GLY A 193 7.16 34.18 -19.65
C GLY A 193 6.97 32.75 -20.17
N THR A 194 7.82 31.83 -19.79
CA THR A 194 7.44 30.41 -19.87
C THR A 194 6.34 30.15 -18.84
N VAL A 195 5.10 30.17 -19.28
CA VAL A 195 3.95 29.78 -18.47
C VAL A 195 3.94 28.26 -18.45
N TYR A 196 4.14 27.68 -17.29
CA TYR A 196 3.93 26.25 -17.07
C TYR A 196 2.45 26.05 -16.75
N GLU A 197 1.73 25.37 -17.58
CA GLU A 197 0.39 24.89 -17.26
C GLU A 197 0.53 23.55 -16.57
N ILE A 198 0.21 23.50 -15.29
CA ILE A 198 -0.01 22.23 -14.60
C ILE A 198 -1.33 21.72 -15.13
N THR A 199 -1.27 20.80 -16.07
CA THR A 199 -2.46 20.07 -16.50
C THR A 199 -2.83 19.15 -15.36
N ASN A 200 -3.65 19.65 -14.46
CA ASN A 200 -4.09 18.92 -13.30
C ASN A 200 -5.16 17.93 -13.76
N THR A 201 -4.76 16.70 -13.97
CA THR A 201 -5.68 15.58 -14.25
C THR A 201 -6.46 15.17 -13.00
N THR A 202 -6.27 15.87 -11.87
CA THR A 202 -6.87 15.51 -10.58
C THR A 202 -8.37 15.78 -10.52
N ASP A 203 -8.91 16.67 -11.33
CA ASP A 203 -10.34 16.97 -11.35
C ASP A 203 -11.18 15.82 -11.91
N ASP A 204 -10.59 14.94 -12.70
CA ASP A 204 -11.26 13.77 -13.28
C ASP A 204 -10.47 12.46 -13.07
N TRP A 205 -9.99 12.24 -11.85
CA TRP A 205 -9.30 11.01 -11.49
C TRP A 205 -10.13 9.75 -11.79
N GLN A 206 -11.45 9.88 -11.83
CA GLN A 206 -12.38 8.79 -12.11
C GLN A 206 -12.22 8.25 -13.53
N SER A 207 -11.88 9.10 -14.49
CA SER A 207 -11.60 8.71 -15.88
C SER A 207 -10.27 7.95 -16.02
N LEU A 208 -9.37 8.10 -15.04
CA LEU A 208 -8.06 7.47 -15.04
C LEU A 208 -8.06 6.07 -14.42
N VAL A 209 -9.17 5.63 -13.83
CA VAL A 209 -9.28 4.33 -13.16
C VAL A 209 -10.24 3.40 -13.89
N VAL A 210 -10.04 2.12 -13.65
CA VAL A 210 -10.92 1.04 -14.08
C VAL A 210 -11.32 0.20 -12.89
N CYS A 211 -12.48 -0.45 -13.00
CA CYS A 211 -13.03 -1.31 -11.96
C CYS A 211 -12.86 -2.79 -12.34
N GLY A 212 -12.39 -3.58 -11.40
CA GLY A 212 -12.14 -5.00 -11.56
C GLY A 212 -12.57 -5.84 -10.37
N LYS A 213 -12.08 -7.06 -10.35
CA LYS A 213 -12.31 -8.08 -9.32
C LYS A 213 -11.03 -8.49 -8.65
N GLY A 214 -11.10 -8.89 -7.39
CA GLY A 214 -9.99 -9.45 -6.62
C GLY A 214 -10.33 -10.82 -6.09
N ARG A 215 -9.31 -11.68 -5.97
CA ARG A 215 -9.40 -12.99 -5.37
C ARG A 215 -8.20 -13.22 -4.47
N SER A 216 -8.44 -13.67 -3.24
CA SER A 216 -7.37 -13.99 -2.30
C SER A 216 -7.70 -15.28 -1.55
N TYR A 217 -6.71 -16.12 -1.32
CA TYR A 217 -6.85 -17.32 -0.51
C TYR A 217 -5.53 -17.66 0.17
N GLY A 218 -5.64 -18.35 1.31
CA GLY A 218 -4.46 -18.69 2.07
C GLY A 218 -4.76 -19.66 3.20
N VAL A 219 -3.67 -20.09 3.84
CA VAL A 219 -3.69 -20.90 5.05
C VAL A 219 -2.78 -20.25 6.07
N GLU A 220 -3.28 -20.14 7.28
CA GLU A 220 -2.60 -19.56 8.43
C GLU A 220 -2.39 -20.61 9.51
N PHE A 221 -1.19 -20.68 10.05
CA PHE A 221 -0.83 -21.54 11.18
C PHE A 221 -0.39 -20.66 12.33
N MET A 222 -0.84 -20.94 13.53
CA MET A 222 -0.38 -20.27 14.73
C MET A 222 -0.14 -21.29 15.85
N ALA A 223 0.97 -21.13 16.56
CA ALA A 223 1.26 -21.80 17.81
C ALA A 223 1.54 -20.76 18.88
N GLN A 224 0.80 -20.79 19.98
CA GLN A 224 0.90 -19.82 21.07
C GLN A 224 1.09 -20.51 22.41
N LYS A 225 2.01 -19.97 23.21
CA LYS A 225 2.13 -20.29 24.63
C LYS A 225 1.83 -19.05 25.47
N LYS A 226 0.74 -19.10 26.26
CA LYS A 226 0.17 -17.92 26.96
C LYS A 226 0.86 -17.62 28.30
N PHE A 227 1.42 -18.61 28.98
CA PHE A 227 1.92 -18.49 30.35
C PHE A 227 3.31 -19.11 30.53
N GLY A 228 3.92 -18.80 31.69
CA GLY A 228 5.19 -19.34 32.14
C GLY A 228 6.35 -18.36 32.01
N LYS A 229 7.56 -18.80 32.37
CA LYS A 229 8.78 -18.00 32.24
C LYS A 229 9.09 -17.67 30.78
N VAL A 230 8.78 -18.59 29.87
CA VAL A 230 8.84 -18.40 28.42
C VAL A 230 7.42 -18.45 27.90
N ASN A 231 6.99 -17.40 27.22
CA ASN A 231 5.72 -17.29 26.50
C ASN A 231 5.92 -16.57 25.17
N GLY A 232 4.94 -16.66 24.29
CA GLY A 232 5.03 -16.06 22.95
C GLY A 232 4.21 -16.83 21.93
N TRP A 233 4.46 -16.52 20.66
CA TRP A 233 3.77 -17.17 19.54
C TRP A 233 4.68 -17.29 18.32
N VAL A 234 4.32 -18.24 17.47
CA VAL A 234 4.85 -18.42 16.12
C VAL A 234 3.65 -18.45 15.18
N SER A 235 3.70 -17.65 14.13
CA SER A 235 2.69 -17.66 13.09
C SER A 235 3.33 -17.78 11.71
N TYR A 236 2.64 -18.48 10.82
CA TYR A 236 3.02 -18.59 9.42
C TYR A 236 1.78 -18.54 8.55
N THR A 237 1.82 -17.64 7.54
CA THR A 237 0.77 -17.50 6.54
C THR A 237 1.35 -17.79 5.16
N TRP A 238 0.67 -18.69 4.44
CA TRP A 238 0.83 -18.86 3.01
C TRP A 238 -0.39 -18.30 2.31
N SER A 239 -0.20 -17.38 1.36
CA SER A 239 -1.32 -16.74 0.67
C SER A 239 -1.02 -16.43 -0.78
N LYS A 240 -2.10 -16.25 -1.56
CA LYS A 240 -2.09 -15.74 -2.93
C LYS A 240 -3.19 -14.71 -3.09
N SER A 241 -2.86 -13.61 -3.77
CA SER A 241 -3.80 -12.54 -4.09
C SER A 241 -3.67 -12.13 -5.54
N PHE A 242 -4.80 -11.98 -6.21
CA PHE A 242 -4.89 -11.70 -7.64
C PHE A 242 -5.91 -10.62 -7.92
N ARG A 243 -5.76 -9.99 -9.09
CA ARG A 243 -6.70 -9.04 -9.68
C ARG A 243 -7.04 -9.42 -11.10
N THR A 244 -8.26 -9.08 -11.52
CA THR A 244 -8.73 -9.25 -12.89
C THR A 244 -9.52 -8.01 -13.29
N PHE A 245 -9.21 -7.45 -14.48
CA PHE A 245 -9.92 -6.33 -15.08
C PHE A 245 -10.31 -6.76 -16.50
N ASP A 246 -11.53 -7.28 -16.62
CA ASP A 246 -12.05 -7.97 -17.79
C ASP A 246 -13.22 -7.24 -18.48
N ARG A 247 -13.53 -6.00 -18.07
CA ARG A 247 -14.61 -5.23 -18.66
C ARG A 247 -14.18 -4.71 -20.04
N PRO A 248 -15.04 -4.81 -21.07
CA PRO A 248 -14.74 -4.33 -22.41
C PRO A 248 -14.32 -2.85 -22.43
N GLY A 249 -13.13 -2.55 -22.99
CA GLY A 249 -12.55 -1.22 -23.03
C GLY A 249 -11.87 -0.74 -21.72
N GLU A 250 -11.86 -1.59 -20.71
CA GLU A 250 -11.23 -1.34 -19.39
C GLU A 250 -10.25 -2.45 -19.02
N GLU A 251 -9.85 -3.27 -20.00
CA GLU A 251 -9.01 -4.43 -19.74
C GLU A 251 -7.60 -4.02 -19.31
N ILE A 252 -7.11 -4.67 -18.25
CA ILE A 252 -5.71 -4.66 -17.90
C ILE A 252 -5.18 -6.08 -18.10
N ASN A 253 -3.98 -6.22 -18.66
CA ASN A 253 -3.37 -7.51 -18.99
C ASN A 253 -4.23 -8.36 -19.96
N GLY A 254 -4.95 -7.71 -20.88
CA GLY A 254 -5.85 -8.40 -21.81
C GLY A 254 -7.04 -9.10 -21.14
N GLY A 255 -7.43 -8.66 -19.95
CA GLY A 255 -8.49 -9.29 -19.17
C GLY A 255 -8.05 -10.52 -18.36
N GLU A 256 -6.80 -10.94 -18.51
CA GLU A 256 -6.24 -12.07 -17.74
C GLU A 256 -5.90 -11.70 -16.30
N GLU A 257 -6.00 -12.69 -15.43
CA GLU A 257 -5.67 -12.54 -14.01
C GLU A 257 -4.17 -12.28 -13.80
N PHE A 258 -3.81 -11.36 -12.88
CA PHE A 258 -2.44 -11.06 -12.49
C PHE A 258 -2.33 -10.84 -10.98
N PHE A 259 -1.10 -10.82 -10.45
CA PHE A 259 -0.89 -10.67 -9.02
C PHE A 259 -1.30 -9.30 -8.48
N ASP A 260 -1.90 -9.31 -7.29
CA ASP A 260 -2.10 -8.09 -6.52
C ASP A 260 -0.75 -7.50 -6.08
N PRO A 261 -0.56 -6.16 -6.07
CA PRO A 261 0.69 -5.55 -5.59
C PRO A 261 0.98 -5.86 -4.12
N THR A 262 -0.03 -6.24 -3.33
CA THR A 262 0.12 -6.63 -1.92
C THR A 262 0.38 -8.13 -1.74
N ASP A 263 0.43 -8.94 -2.84
CA ASP A 263 0.70 -10.38 -2.76
C ASP A 263 2.05 -10.65 -2.08
N ARG A 264 2.00 -11.32 -0.93
CA ARG A 264 3.15 -11.84 -0.19
C ARG A 264 2.94 -13.30 0.08
N ARG A 265 3.70 -14.14 -0.64
CA ARG A 265 3.51 -15.58 -0.63
C ARG A 265 3.72 -16.22 0.73
N HIS A 266 4.71 -15.76 1.47
CA HIS A 266 5.10 -16.28 2.76
C HIS A 266 5.22 -15.13 3.75
N ASN A 267 4.61 -15.28 4.90
CA ASN A 267 4.74 -14.38 6.04
C ASN A 267 4.94 -15.24 7.29
N PHE A 268 6.08 -15.09 7.94
CA PHE A 268 6.43 -15.81 9.17
C PHE A 268 6.77 -14.79 10.26
N ASN A 269 6.20 -14.98 11.43
CA ASN A 269 6.50 -14.19 12.61
C ASN A 269 6.69 -15.10 13.82
N ALA A 270 7.76 -14.88 14.58
CA ALA A 270 7.99 -15.56 15.84
C ALA A 270 8.34 -14.53 16.91
N THR A 271 7.56 -14.50 17.97
CA THR A 271 7.78 -13.58 19.10
C THR A 271 7.88 -14.39 20.39
N MET A 272 8.88 -14.07 21.19
CA MET A 272 9.16 -14.73 22.46
C MET A 272 9.42 -13.69 23.55
N PHE A 273 8.87 -13.95 24.73
CA PHE A 273 9.17 -13.25 25.96
C PHE A 273 9.74 -14.24 26.97
N TYR A 274 10.90 -13.90 27.53
CA TYR A 274 11.56 -14.71 28.56
C TYR A 274 11.75 -13.93 29.84
N LYS A 275 10.95 -14.26 30.87
CA LYS A 275 11.06 -13.72 32.24
C LYS A 275 12.14 -14.48 33.01
N PHE A 276 13.40 -14.09 32.85
CA PHE A 276 14.51 -14.77 33.52
C PHE A 276 14.68 -14.32 35.00
N HIS A 277 14.13 -13.15 35.32
CA HIS A 277 14.10 -12.63 36.67
C HIS A 277 12.75 -11.93 36.96
N LYS A 278 12.38 -11.74 38.24
CA LYS A 278 11.12 -11.08 38.63
C LYS A 278 10.93 -9.67 38.05
N HIS A 279 12.02 -8.99 37.76
CA HIS A 279 12.05 -7.62 37.24
C HIS A 279 12.50 -7.53 35.77
N TRP A 280 13.06 -8.59 35.22
CA TRP A 280 13.67 -8.58 33.92
C TRP A 280 12.96 -9.50 32.94
N THR A 281 12.65 -8.95 31.78
CA THR A 281 12.06 -9.69 30.67
C THR A 281 12.89 -9.42 29.42
N LEU A 282 13.36 -10.48 28.79
CA LEU A 282 13.94 -10.45 27.44
C LEU A 282 12.81 -10.66 26.44
N SER A 283 12.75 -9.86 25.40
CA SER A 283 11.87 -10.05 24.24
C SER A 283 12.68 -10.24 22.97
N ALA A 284 12.20 -11.11 22.10
CA ALA A 284 12.77 -11.31 20.76
C ALA A 284 11.63 -11.49 19.77
N SER A 285 11.73 -10.85 18.61
CA SER A 285 10.76 -11.00 17.53
C SER A 285 11.49 -11.14 16.21
N TRP A 286 11.25 -12.23 15.50
CA TRP A 286 11.78 -12.45 14.17
C TRP A 286 10.67 -12.44 13.13
N THR A 287 10.84 -11.62 12.11
CA THR A 287 9.89 -11.47 11.00
C THR A 287 10.57 -11.86 9.70
N TYR A 288 9.86 -12.65 8.89
CA TYR A 288 10.20 -12.91 7.50
C TYR A 288 8.97 -12.71 6.63
N GLN A 289 9.12 -11.98 5.53
CA GLN A 289 8.05 -11.76 4.55
C GLN A 289 8.62 -11.86 3.14
N SER A 290 7.90 -12.58 2.27
CA SER A 290 8.19 -12.51 0.83
C SER A 290 8.10 -11.07 0.34
N GLY A 291 8.99 -10.70 -0.57
CA GLY A 291 8.99 -9.37 -1.18
C GLY A 291 7.65 -9.04 -1.82
N ARG A 292 7.25 -7.78 -1.72
CA ARG A 292 6.04 -7.28 -2.39
C ARG A 292 6.20 -7.34 -3.90
N ARG A 293 5.08 -7.35 -4.61
CA ARG A 293 5.06 -7.31 -6.06
C ARG A 293 4.93 -5.88 -6.57
N GLY A 294 5.40 -5.67 -7.80
CA GLY A 294 5.28 -4.38 -8.46
C GLY A 294 5.66 -4.45 -9.93
N ASN A 295 5.47 -3.33 -10.61
CA ASN A 295 5.83 -3.16 -12.01
C ASN A 295 7.30 -2.77 -12.14
N LEU A 296 8.11 -3.61 -12.77
CA LEU A 296 9.45 -3.27 -13.19
C LEU A 296 9.41 -2.93 -14.68
N PRO A 297 9.69 -1.69 -15.08
CA PRO A 297 9.76 -1.33 -16.49
C PRO A 297 10.85 -2.15 -17.20
N ILE A 298 10.49 -2.73 -18.34
CA ILE A 298 11.41 -3.51 -19.19
C ILE A 298 11.95 -2.62 -20.30
N THR A 299 11.08 -1.75 -20.83
CA THR A 299 11.39 -0.87 -21.94
C THR A 299 10.70 0.47 -21.73
N ALA A 300 11.36 1.54 -22.16
CA ALA A 300 10.75 2.87 -22.25
C ALA A 300 10.45 3.12 -23.73
N ILE A 301 9.20 3.41 -24.06
CA ILE A 301 8.78 3.82 -25.39
C ILE A 301 8.55 5.32 -25.35
N THR A 302 9.19 6.03 -26.27
CA THR A 302 8.93 7.45 -26.46
C THR A 302 7.64 7.59 -27.28
N THR A 303 6.58 8.09 -26.63
CA THR A 303 5.34 8.46 -27.29
C THR A 303 5.38 9.96 -27.54
N GLY A 304 5.92 10.37 -28.64
CA GLY A 304 5.94 11.78 -29.09
C GLY A 304 5.92 11.83 -30.59
N ASN A 305 5.26 12.83 -31.16
CA ASN A 305 5.31 13.08 -32.59
C ASN A 305 6.73 13.60 -32.91
N PRO A 306 7.53 12.88 -33.71
CA PRO A 306 8.79 13.44 -34.17
C PRO A 306 8.47 14.56 -35.15
N MET A 307 8.47 15.80 -34.69
CA MET A 307 8.54 16.93 -35.64
C MET A 307 9.97 16.96 -36.16
N THR A 308 10.19 16.31 -37.28
CA THR A 308 11.38 16.51 -38.09
C THR A 308 11.24 17.86 -38.79
N ASN A 309 11.97 18.85 -38.34
CA ASN A 309 12.18 20.07 -39.10
C ASN A 309 13.24 19.73 -40.15
N LEU A 310 12.79 19.42 -41.37
CA LEU A 310 13.62 18.96 -42.47
C LEU A 310 14.67 19.99 -42.93
N ASP A 311 14.53 21.26 -42.57
CA ASP A 311 15.42 22.34 -43.03
C ASP A 311 16.67 22.55 -42.14
N SER A 312 16.70 22.05 -40.93
CA SER A 312 17.84 22.28 -40.01
C SER A 312 18.63 21.05 -39.59
N GLY A 313 18.20 19.86 -39.98
CA GLY A 313 18.85 18.60 -39.59
C GLY A 313 18.80 18.31 -38.06
N ALA A 314 18.17 19.16 -37.28
CA ALA A 314 18.03 18.99 -35.82
C ALA A 314 16.72 18.29 -35.49
N SER A 315 16.80 17.10 -34.92
CA SER A 315 15.66 16.40 -34.31
C SER A 315 15.37 17.01 -32.96
N TYR A 316 14.39 17.87 -32.88
CA TYR A 316 13.85 18.29 -31.59
C TYR A 316 12.75 17.36 -31.15
N PHE A 317 13.00 16.53 -30.14
CA PHE A 317 11.96 15.80 -29.46
C PHE A 317 11.20 16.77 -28.54
N LYS A 318 10.15 17.37 -29.06
CA LYS A 318 9.22 18.17 -28.28
C LYS A 318 8.20 17.21 -27.66
N ASP A 319 8.08 17.24 -26.34
CA ASP A 319 7.11 16.45 -25.55
C ASP A 319 7.29 14.91 -25.66
N VAL A 320 8.44 14.44 -25.20
CA VAL A 320 8.69 12.99 -25.09
C VAL A 320 8.05 12.49 -23.78
N ALA A 321 6.87 11.92 -23.86
CA ALA A 321 6.34 11.12 -22.79
C ALA A 321 7.01 9.74 -22.80
N LEU A 322 7.75 9.40 -21.77
CA LEU A 322 8.31 8.07 -21.57
C LEU A 322 7.21 7.16 -20.99
N THR A 323 6.65 6.31 -21.84
CA THR A 323 5.74 5.26 -21.38
C THR A 323 6.55 4.02 -21.06
N MET A 324 6.53 3.63 -19.78
CA MET A 324 7.19 2.44 -19.32
C MET A 324 6.34 1.21 -19.61
N THR A 325 6.90 0.23 -20.30
CA THR A 325 6.22 -1.04 -20.59
C THR A 325 6.75 -2.16 -19.71
N TYR A 326 5.89 -3.10 -19.35
CA TYR A 326 6.20 -4.30 -18.58
C TYR A 326 5.44 -5.50 -19.16
N LYS A 327 6.00 -6.69 -19.01
CA LYS A 327 5.45 -7.92 -19.62
C LYS A 327 4.06 -8.27 -19.05
N CYS A 328 3.90 -8.15 -17.74
CA CYS A 328 2.67 -8.44 -17.02
C CYS A 328 2.65 -7.55 -15.76
N PRO A 329 1.50 -6.97 -15.37
CA PRO A 329 1.40 -6.16 -14.17
C PRO A 329 1.81 -6.96 -12.93
N ASN A 330 2.54 -6.30 -12.02
CA ASN A 330 2.98 -6.85 -10.74
C ASN A 330 3.77 -8.17 -10.83
N SER A 331 4.43 -8.41 -11.98
CA SER A 331 5.20 -9.65 -12.20
C SER A 331 6.53 -9.66 -11.46
N TYR A 332 7.11 -8.48 -11.20
CA TYR A 332 8.37 -8.38 -10.48
C TYR A 332 8.16 -8.54 -8.97
N LYS A 333 9.00 -9.35 -8.33
CA LYS A 333 9.02 -9.53 -6.88
C LYS A 333 10.27 -8.85 -6.32
N LEU A 334 10.08 -7.89 -5.40
CA LEU A 334 11.17 -7.29 -4.64
C LEU A 334 11.85 -8.35 -3.75
N PRO A 335 13.08 -8.11 -3.29
CA PRO A 335 13.76 -8.99 -2.33
C PRO A 335 12.92 -9.26 -1.08
N ASP A 336 13.09 -10.44 -0.52
CA ASP A 336 12.41 -10.83 0.71
C ASP A 336 12.90 -9.98 1.89
N ILE A 337 12.01 -9.72 2.83
CA ILE A 337 12.26 -8.88 4.01
C ILE A 337 12.39 -9.80 5.22
N HIS A 338 13.44 -9.60 6.03
CA HIS A 338 13.53 -10.25 7.32
C HIS A 338 14.36 -9.40 8.31
N HIS A 339 14.01 -9.46 9.57
CA HIS A 339 14.76 -8.81 10.65
C HIS A 339 14.51 -9.51 11.98
N LEU A 340 15.45 -9.34 12.90
CA LEU A 340 15.36 -9.75 14.29
C LEU A 340 15.38 -8.52 15.17
N ASP A 341 14.38 -8.40 16.01
CA ASP A 341 14.27 -7.36 17.01
C ASP A 341 14.48 -7.97 18.41
N ILE A 342 15.28 -7.31 19.23
CA ILE A 342 15.53 -7.75 20.61
C ILE A 342 15.26 -6.60 21.56
N GLY A 343 14.65 -6.90 22.71
CA GLY A 343 14.41 -5.92 23.75
C GLY A 343 14.64 -6.50 25.12
N ILE A 344 15.09 -5.68 26.05
CA ILE A 344 15.19 -6.01 27.46
C ILE A 344 14.39 -4.99 28.27
N THR A 345 13.48 -5.49 29.08
CA THR A 345 12.59 -4.66 29.89
C THR A 345 12.90 -4.87 31.37
N TYR A 346 13.08 -3.78 32.10
CA TYR A 346 13.20 -3.77 33.53
C TYR A 346 11.95 -3.15 34.17
N ASN A 347 11.25 -3.91 35.02
CA ASN A 347 10.04 -3.48 35.73
C ASN A 347 10.29 -3.42 37.22
N THR A 348 9.92 -2.30 37.85
CA THR A 348 9.98 -2.17 39.28
C THR A 348 8.67 -1.60 39.82
N LYS A 349 8.23 -2.18 40.97
CA LYS A 349 7.04 -1.70 41.67
C LYS A 349 7.47 -0.85 42.86
N HIS A 350 6.97 0.37 42.93
CA HIS A 350 7.18 1.28 44.04
C HIS A 350 6.02 1.14 45.02
N ARG A 351 6.32 0.78 46.28
CA ARG A 351 5.30 0.51 47.30
C ARG A 351 4.24 1.61 47.49
N ARG A 352 4.55 2.88 47.13
CA ARG A 352 3.68 4.04 47.34
C ARG A 352 3.48 4.92 46.11
N HIS A 353 4.22 4.71 45.03
CA HIS A 353 4.32 5.67 43.94
C HIS A 353 4.15 5.05 42.54
N GLY A 354 3.56 3.85 42.44
CA GLY A 354 3.29 3.24 41.14
C GLY A 354 4.36 2.27 40.63
N GLU A 355 4.40 2.07 39.36
CA GLU A 355 5.29 1.13 38.66
C GLU A 355 6.15 1.88 37.64
N SER A 356 7.43 1.56 37.59
CA SER A 356 8.35 2.07 36.56
C SER A 356 8.78 0.94 35.64
N GLU A 357 8.81 1.22 34.37
CA GLU A 357 9.27 0.32 33.31
C GLU A 357 10.31 1.03 32.45
N VAL A 358 11.47 0.42 32.31
CA VAL A 358 12.52 0.84 31.37
C VAL A 358 12.66 -0.25 30.31
N ASN A 359 12.55 0.11 29.06
CA ASN A 359 12.79 -0.80 27.94
C ASN A 359 13.94 -0.29 27.08
N LEU A 360 14.89 -1.15 26.83
CA LEU A 360 15.96 -0.97 25.84
C LEU A 360 15.72 -1.98 24.74
N SER A 361 15.61 -1.51 23.49
CA SER A 361 15.33 -2.37 22.35
C SER A 361 16.18 -2.00 21.14
N ILE A 362 16.37 -2.98 20.26
CA ILE A 362 17.11 -2.86 19.01
C ILE A 362 16.21 -3.45 17.93
N TYR A 363 15.82 -2.60 16.98
CA TYR A 363 15.19 -3.04 15.75
C TYR A 363 16.26 -3.48 14.76
N ASN A 364 16.03 -4.57 14.04
CA ASN A 364 16.89 -5.10 13.00
C ASN A 364 18.33 -5.34 13.49
N LEU A 365 18.46 -6.20 14.48
CA LEU A 365 19.73 -6.47 15.21
C LEU A 365 20.91 -6.77 14.30
N TYR A 366 20.71 -7.55 13.22
CA TYR A 366 21.76 -7.91 12.29
C TYR A 366 21.87 -6.99 11.07
N ASN A 367 21.20 -5.81 11.11
CA ASN A 367 21.29 -4.75 10.11
C ASN A 367 20.98 -5.22 8.67
N GLN A 368 19.98 -6.08 8.50
CA GLN A 368 19.53 -6.51 7.18
C GLN A 368 19.06 -5.32 6.36
N LYS A 369 19.53 -5.20 5.14
CA LYS A 369 19.10 -4.15 4.21
C LYS A 369 17.80 -4.53 3.53
N ASN A 370 16.70 -4.35 4.24
CA ASN A 370 15.36 -4.61 3.72
C ASN A 370 14.95 -3.54 2.72
N VAL A 371 14.72 -3.93 1.47
CA VAL A 371 14.35 -3.02 0.40
C VAL A 371 12.91 -2.56 0.57
N SER A 372 12.70 -1.27 0.86
CA SER A 372 11.38 -0.65 0.98
C SER A 372 10.79 -0.32 -0.39
N TYR A 373 11.61 0.21 -1.28
CA TYR A 373 11.28 0.47 -2.67
C TYR A 373 12.54 0.43 -3.53
N ALA A 374 12.37 0.37 -4.86
CA ALA A 374 13.47 0.33 -5.80
C ALA A 374 13.24 1.33 -6.94
N PHE A 375 14.31 1.78 -7.57
CA PHE A 375 14.26 2.63 -8.75
C PHE A 375 15.36 2.27 -9.73
N ILE A 376 15.16 2.60 -11.00
CA ILE A 376 16.17 2.44 -12.03
C ILE A 376 17.07 3.66 -11.99
N GLY A 377 18.32 3.47 -11.58
CA GLY A 377 19.37 4.46 -11.70
C GLY A 377 20.20 4.20 -12.94
N PHE A 378 20.84 5.23 -13.46
CA PHE A 378 21.78 5.10 -14.57
C PHE A 378 23.19 5.55 -14.12
N ASN A 379 24.20 4.97 -14.72
CA ASN A 379 25.58 5.43 -14.63
C ASN A 379 26.09 5.62 -16.05
N GLU A 380 26.68 6.76 -16.32
CA GLU A 380 27.39 7.00 -17.56
C GLU A 380 28.76 6.33 -17.51
N THR A 381 29.07 5.56 -18.51
CA THR A 381 30.37 4.91 -18.69
C THR A 381 30.92 5.30 -20.06
N PRO A 382 32.23 5.21 -20.31
CA PRO A 382 32.80 5.48 -21.62
C PRO A 382 32.21 4.61 -22.74
N GLU A 383 31.60 3.49 -22.37
CA GLU A 383 30.99 2.52 -23.29
C GLU A 383 29.48 2.78 -23.50
N GLY A 384 28.88 3.75 -22.79
CA GLY A 384 27.44 4.09 -22.85
C GLY A 384 26.77 4.21 -21.50
N VAL A 385 25.45 4.35 -21.52
CA VAL A 385 24.62 4.47 -20.30
C VAL A 385 24.27 3.07 -19.79
N MET A 386 24.69 2.77 -18.55
CA MET A 386 24.36 1.53 -17.87
C MET A 386 23.20 1.75 -16.87
N TYR A 387 22.09 1.06 -17.07
CA TYR A 387 20.95 1.07 -16.15
C TYR A 387 21.14 0.04 -15.04
N LYS A 388 20.90 0.44 -13.79
CA LYS A 388 20.95 -0.44 -12.62
C LYS A 388 19.70 -0.28 -11.75
N LEU A 389 19.15 -1.38 -11.31
CA LEU A 389 18.09 -1.36 -10.29
C LEU A 389 18.73 -1.10 -8.93
N LYS A 390 18.35 0.00 -8.27
CA LYS A 390 18.82 0.40 -6.95
C LYS A 390 17.67 0.24 -5.94
N GLY A 391 17.92 -0.47 -4.85
CA GLY A 391 16.99 -0.63 -3.73
C GLY A 391 17.28 0.38 -2.63
N VAL A 392 16.24 0.94 -2.03
CA VAL A 392 16.33 1.84 -0.88
C VAL A 392 15.90 1.11 0.37
N CYS A 393 16.74 1.12 1.40
CA CYS A 393 16.45 0.62 2.74
C CYS A 393 16.22 1.82 3.66
N ILE A 394 15.04 1.91 4.26
CA ILE A 394 14.67 3.03 5.14
C ILE A 394 14.98 2.71 6.61
N PHE A 395 14.86 1.44 7.01
CA PHE A 395 14.97 1.01 8.41
C PHE A 395 16.16 0.08 8.63
N PRO A 396 17.36 0.64 8.88
CA PRO A 396 18.55 -0.13 9.24
C PRO A 396 18.51 -0.57 10.71
N PHE A 397 19.62 -0.91 11.30
CA PHE A 397 19.80 -1.07 12.74
C PHE A 397 19.38 0.19 13.51
N MET A 398 18.41 0.07 14.41
CA MET A 398 17.90 1.21 15.19
C MET A 398 17.76 0.83 16.67
N PRO A 399 18.63 1.34 17.56
CA PRO A 399 18.43 1.22 19.00
C PRO A 399 17.39 2.22 19.49
N SER A 400 16.62 1.84 20.49
CA SER A 400 15.67 2.72 21.16
C SER A 400 15.62 2.46 22.65
N ILE A 401 15.32 3.50 23.42
CA ILE A 401 15.07 3.43 24.85
C ILE A 401 13.73 4.09 25.16
N SER A 402 12.94 3.45 25.99
CA SER A 402 11.69 4.01 26.48
C SER A 402 11.57 3.88 28.00
N TYR A 403 10.94 4.88 28.62
CA TYR A 403 10.61 4.88 30.03
C TYR A 403 9.13 5.13 30.20
N LYS A 404 8.48 4.30 31.00
CA LYS A 404 7.07 4.41 31.35
C LYS A 404 6.91 4.43 32.87
N PHE A 405 6.16 5.39 33.37
CA PHE A 405 5.76 5.46 34.76
C PHE A 405 4.24 5.37 34.88
N ILE A 406 3.76 4.50 35.76
CA ILE A 406 2.33 4.30 36.04
C ILE A 406 2.13 4.62 37.50
N PHE A 407 1.41 5.69 37.81
CA PHE A 407 1.08 6.16 39.16
C PHE A 407 -0.35 5.81 39.55
#